data_80fb1ec322d708cbf021a24550c7822d
#
_entry.id   80fb1ec322d708cbf021a24550c7822d
#
_cell.length_a   1.000
_cell.length_b   1.000
_cell.length_c   1.000
_cell.angle_alpha   90.00
_cell.angle_beta   90.00
_cell.angle_gamma   90.00
#
_symmetry.space_group_name_H-M   'P 1'
#
loop_
_entity.id
_entity.type
_entity.pdbx_description
1 polymer ?
#
loop_
_entity_poly.entity_id
_entity_poly.type
_entity_poly.pdbx_seq_one_letter_code
_entity_poly.pdbx_strand_id
1 'polypeptide(L)'
;MLTPEAILNALRETLAEGRAFTSVSIIEGADRDSRARLLVAQVSGLLGGTLGDPLLDRLAVDHAQALMEDDRQEIVVADVLDLSRPGQDASRFAGVRLLFEIERPPLELIICGGGHVGQAVARAAALLDFRITVIDDRAEFASRDKFPDPNVRLMAEDFTSALRSLSITPATHFVIVTRGHRHDEICLREVIDRPARYIGMIGSRRRTTTIRERLRRDGVDPQHLHRVHAPIGLDIGALTPEEIAIAVMAEIVLNRRGGSGRPKSYEGPMSKAR
;
A
#
# COMPACT_ATOMS: atom_id res chain seq x y z
N MET A 1 20.33 -16.40 18.02
CA MET A 1 19.63 -15.10 18.13
C MET A 1 20.41 -14.07 17.33
N LEU A 2 19.72 -13.24 16.55
CA LEU A 2 20.36 -12.08 15.88
C LEU A 2 20.85 -11.08 16.91
N THR A 3 21.93 -10.36 16.62
CA THR A 3 22.38 -9.25 17.43
C THR A 3 21.40 -8.07 17.32
N PRO A 4 21.33 -7.14 18.30
CA PRO A 4 20.46 -5.96 18.19
C PRO A 4 20.70 -5.15 16.91
N GLU A 5 21.94 -5.04 16.48
CA GLU A 5 22.33 -4.36 15.25
C GLU A 5 21.80 -5.09 13.99
N ALA A 6 21.90 -6.41 13.96
CA ALA A 6 21.34 -7.22 12.85
C ALA A 6 19.81 -7.12 12.80
N ILE A 7 19.13 -7.07 13.94
CA ILE A 7 17.68 -6.85 14.03
C ILE A 7 17.33 -5.46 13.47
N LEU A 8 18.02 -4.40 13.89
CA LEU A 8 17.76 -3.05 13.42
C LEU A 8 17.96 -2.92 11.91
N ASN A 9 18.98 -3.56 11.35
CA ASN A 9 19.21 -3.59 9.91
C ASN A 9 18.10 -4.34 9.19
N ALA A 10 17.67 -5.50 9.69
CA ALA A 10 16.56 -6.25 9.10
C ALA A 10 15.22 -5.46 9.11
N LEU A 11 14.94 -4.69 10.17
CA LEU A 11 13.77 -3.81 10.23
C LEU A 11 13.86 -2.68 9.21
N ARG A 12 15.03 -2.04 9.06
CA ARG A 12 15.26 -1.00 8.06
C ARG A 12 15.10 -1.53 6.64
N GLU A 13 15.65 -2.69 6.35
CA GLU A 13 15.52 -3.37 5.05
C GLU A 13 14.06 -3.70 4.76
N THR A 14 13.32 -4.26 5.73
CA THR A 14 11.89 -4.56 5.59
C THR A 14 11.08 -3.32 5.20
N LEU A 15 11.28 -2.19 5.89
CA LEU A 15 10.60 -0.93 5.55
C LEU A 15 11.05 -0.37 4.19
N ALA A 16 12.35 -0.48 3.85
CA ALA A 16 12.89 -0.02 2.58
C ALA A 16 12.34 -0.85 1.40
N GLU A 17 12.03 -2.12 1.62
CA GLU A 17 11.35 -2.98 0.66
C GLU A 17 9.83 -2.71 0.54
N GLY A 18 9.31 -1.72 1.26
CA GLY A 18 7.88 -1.37 1.26
C GLY A 18 7.00 -2.37 2.00
N ARG A 19 7.55 -3.07 2.98
CA ARG A 19 6.89 -4.11 3.77
C ARG A 19 6.76 -3.72 5.22
N ALA A 20 5.74 -4.27 5.90
CA ALA A 20 5.48 -4.04 7.31
C ALA A 20 6.28 -4.98 8.22
N PHE A 21 6.47 -4.55 9.47
CA PHE A 21 6.83 -5.44 10.56
C PHE A 21 5.93 -5.18 11.78
N THR A 22 5.90 -6.15 12.70
CA THR A 22 5.11 -6.06 13.92
C THR A 22 5.99 -6.33 15.14
N SER A 23 5.87 -5.50 16.16
CA SER A 23 6.37 -5.74 17.49
C SER A 23 5.26 -6.36 18.34
N VAL A 24 5.56 -7.47 19.03
CA VAL A 24 4.59 -8.15 19.89
C VAL A 24 5.12 -8.17 21.32
N SER A 25 4.27 -7.81 22.28
CA SER A 25 4.59 -7.84 23.70
C SER A 25 3.44 -8.39 24.54
N ILE A 26 3.75 -8.98 25.69
CA ILE A 26 2.74 -9.41 26.66
C ILE A 26 2.34 -8.19 27.48
N ILE A 27 1.06 -7.86 27.52
CA ILE A 27 0.51 -6.75 28.31
C ILE A 27 -0.27 -7.21 29.54
N GLU A 28 -0.75 -8.45 29.56
CA GLU A 28 -1.51 -9.04 30.65
C GLU A 28 -1.22 -10.53 30.78
N GLY A 29 -1.15 -11.08 32.00
CA GLY A 29 -0.88 -12.49 32.31
C GLY A 29 -0.05 -12.68 33.56
N ALA A 30 -0.06 -13.92 34.15
CA ALA A 30 0.53 -14.22 35.45
C ALA A 30 2.08 -14.16 35.48
N ASP A 31 2.75 -14.56 34.41
CA ASP A 31 4.22 -14.62 34.28
C ASP A 31 4.76 -13.54 33.30
N ARG A 32 4.27 -12.33 33.49
CA ARG A 32 4.61 -11.22 32.61
C ARG A 32 6.09 -10.83 32.76
N ASP A 33 6.92 -11.14 31.77
CA ASP A 33 8.18 -10.45 31.56
C ASP A 33 7.93 -9.21 30.68
N SER A 34 7.98 -8.03 31.30
CA SER A 34 7.79 -6.75 30.61
C SER A 34 8.85 -6.45 29.55
N ARG A 35 9.91 -7.25 29.47
CA ARG A 35 11.00 -7.15 28.49
C ARG A 35 10.82 -8.14 27.35
N ALA A 36 9.94 -9.14 27.50
CA ALA A 36 9.67 -10.12 26.45
C ALA A 36 9.07 -9.42 25.24
N ARG A 37 9.79 -9.45 24.14
CA ARG A 37 9.36 -8.90 22.86
C ARG A 37 9.70 -9.83 21.73
N LEU A 38 8.81 -9.83 20.73
CA LEU A 38 8.97 -10.62 19.52
C LEU A 38 8.82 -9.66 18.33
N LEU A 39 9.72 -9.75 17.38
CA LEU A 39 9.72 -8.93 16.17
C LEU A 39 9.46 -9.82 14.96
N VAL A 40 8.43 -9.49 14.20
CA VAL A 40 7.92 -10.28 13.08
C VAL A 40 7.90 -9.41 11.82
N ALA A 41 8.59 -9.85 10.77
CA ALA A 41 8.47 -9.22 9.45
C ALA A 41 7.36 -9.89 8.63
N GLN A 42 6.74 -9.12 7.76
CA GLN A 42 5.60 -9.56 6.94
C GLN A 42 5.90 -10.82 6.09
N VAL A 43 7.08 -10.92 5.56
CA VAL A 43 7.46 -12.03 4.65
C VAL A 43 8.37 -13.05 5.31
N SER A 44 9.46 -12.60 5.94
CA SER A 44 10.44 -13.50 6.54
C SER A 44 10.00 -14.10 7.88
N GLY A 45 8.88 -13.63 8.46
CA GLY A 45 8.39 -14.10 9.74
C GLY A 45 9.21 -13.59 10.92
N LEU A 46 9.55 -14.46 11.86
CA LEU A 46 10.29 -14.10 13.08
C LEU A 46 11.68 -13.52 12.76
N LEU A 47 11.89 -12.27 13.11
CA LEU A 47 13.19 -11.60 13.02
C LEU A 47 14.01 -11.80 14.31
N GLY A 48 13.36 -11.83 15.45
CA GLY A 48 14.05 -12.01 16.72
C GLY A 48 13.15 -11.83 17.94
N GLY A 49 13.74 -12.17 19.11
CA GLY A 49 13.02 -12.12 20.37
C GLY A 49 12.27 -13.41 20.72
N THR A 50 11.57 -13.39 21.84
CA THR A 50 10.69 -14.47 22.31
C THR A 50 9.76 -13.90 23.37
N LEU A 51 8.58 -14.51 23.49
CA LEU A 51 7.61 -14.29 24.58
C LEU A 51 7.79 -15.30 25.71
N GLY A 52 8.84 -16.15 25.63
CA GLY A 52 9.20 -17.10 26.66
C GLY A 52 8.66 -18.52 26.48
N ASP A 53 7.79 -18.75 25.49
CA ASP A 53 7.25 -20.07 25.19
C ASP A 53 7.13 -20.29 23.66
N PRO A 54 7.64 -21.43 23.13
CA PRO A 54 7.64 -21.66 21.68
C PRO A 54 6.24 -21.75 21.04
N LEU A 55 5.21 -22.16 21.76
CA LEU A 55 3.83 -22.18 21.24
C LEU A 55 3.28 -20.75 21.20
N LEU A 56 3.54 -19.96 22.24
CA LEU A 56 3.13 -18.56 22.30
C LEU A 56 3.80 -17.75 21.18
N ASP A 57 5.11 -17.94 20.97
CA ASP A 57 5.86 -17.30 19.87
C ASP A 57 5.24 -17.64 18.51
N ARG A 58 4.90 -18.89 18.26
CA ARG A 58 4.29 -19.34 17.00
C ARG A 58 2.91 -18.70 16.77
N LEU A 59 2.05 -18.73 17.80
CA LEU A 59 0.71 -18.11 17.72
C LEU A 59 0.82 -16.61 17.43
N ALA A 60 1.76 -15.95 18.09
CA ALA A 60 2.02 -14.53 17.88
C ALA A 60 2.55 -14.23 16.46
N VAL A 61 3.46 -15.04 15.93
CA VAL A 61 3.99 -14.87 14.56
C VAL A 61 2.88 -15.06 13.52
N ASP A 62 2.11 -16.13 13.61
CA ASP A 62 1.01 -16.42 12.67
C ASP A 62 -0.01 -15.27 12.64
N HIS A 63 -0.37 -14.76 13.82
CA HIS A 63 -1.32 -13.67 13.94
C HIS A 63 -0.75 -12.34 13.46
N ALA A 64 0.50 -12.02 13.79
CA ALA A 64 1.19 -10.82 13.34
C ALA A 64 1.26 -10.76 11.82
N GLN A 65 1.59 -11.88 11.15
CA GLN A 65 1.62 -11.94 9.69
C GLN A 65 0.24 -11.69 9.07
N ALA A 66 -0.82 -12.29 9.61
CA ALA A 66 -2.18 -12.05 9.16
C ALA A 66 -2.63 -10.58 9.33
N LEU A 67 -2.25 -9.95 10.45
CA LEU A 67 -2.53 -8.53 10.69
C LEU A 67 -1.80 -7.60 9.71
N MET A 68 -0.60 -7.95 9.29
CA MET A 68 0.17 -7.15 8.32
C MET A 68 -0.40 -7.21 6.90
N GLU A 69 -1.15 -8.25 6.56
CA GLU A 69 -1.88 -8.32 5.28
C GLU A 69 -3.08 -7.37 5.23
N ASP A 70 -3.61 -7.01 6.41
CA ASP A 70 -4.75 -6.11 6.56
C ASP A 70 -4.29 -4.69 6.94
N ASP A 71 -4.43 -3.72 6.03
CA ASP A 71 -4.02 -2.33 6.20
C ASP A 71 -4.89 -1.51 7.17
N ARG A 72 -5.88 -2.13 7.82
CA ARG A 72 -6.90 -1.43 8.62
C ARG A 72 -6.48 -1.12 10.05
N GLN A 73 -5.50 -1.85 10.59
CA GLN A 73 -5.13 -1.77 12.00
C GLN A 73 -3.63 -1.52 12.16
N GLU A 74 -3.28 -0.67 13.11
CA GLU A 74 -1.90 -0.35 13.48
C GLU A 74 -1.57 -0.88 14.88
N ILE A 75 -2.57 -0.94 15.76
CA ILE A 75 -2.44 -1.47 17.12
C ILE A 75 -3.58 -2.45 17.36
N VAL A 76 -3.23 -3.67 17.77
CA VAL A 76 -4.19 -4.73 18.07
C VAL A 76 -3.86 -5.35 19.42
N VAL A 77 -4.89 -5.58 20.24
CA VAL A 77 -4.79 -6.37 21.47
C VAL A 77 -5.62 -7.63 21.27
N ALA A 78 -5.03 -8.79 21.53
CA ALA A 78 -5.69 -10.07 21.39
C ALA A 78 -5.44 -10.98 22.59
N ASP A 79 -6.48 -11.74 22.99
CA ASP A 79 -6.34 -12.86 23.91
C ASP A 79 -5.65 -14.04 23.23
N VAL A 80 -4.69 -14.66 23.90
CA VAL A 80 -3.94 -15.79 23.32
C VAL A 80 -4.84 -16.96 22.99
N LEU A 81 -5.91 -17.18 23.75
CA LEU A 81 -6.88 -18.25 23.48
C LEU A 81 -7.60 -18.06 22.14
N ASP A 82 -7.88 -16.81 21.75
CA ASP A 82 -8.53 -16.48 20.47
C ASP A 82 -7.61 -16.70 19.26
N LEU A 83 -6.29 -16.76 19.48
CA LEU A 83 -5.30 -17.01 18.43
C LEU A 83 -5.09 -18.50 18.16
N SER A 84 -5.53 -19.38 19.08
CA SER A 84 -5.30 -20.81 18.97
C SER A 84 -6.22 -21.46 17.93
N ARG A 85 -5.68 -22.42 17.19
CA ARG A 85 -6.42 -23.22 16.20
C ARG A 85 -6.84 -24.57 16.81
N PRO A 86 -7.85 -25.25 16.25
CA PRO A 86 -8.21 -26.59 16.67
C PRO A 86 -7.01 -27.53 16.68
N GLY A 87 -6.79 -28.21 17.83
CA GLY A 87 -5.64 -29.11 18.05
C GLY A 87 -4.41 -28.46 18.70
N GLN A 88 -4.43 -27.15 18.96
CA GLN A 88 -3.40 -26.46 19.73
C GLN A 88 -3.91 -26.21 21.15
N ASP A 89 -3.30 -26.84 22.15
CA ASP A 89 -3.66 -26.60 23.56
C ASP A 89 -2.97 -25.33 24.07
N ALA A 90 -3.71 -24.22 23.99
CA ALA A 90 -3.30 -22.93 24.52
C ALA A 90 -3.89 -22.64 25.91
N SER A 91 -4.56 -23.60 26.56
CA SER A 91 -5.27 -23.41 27.84
C SER A 91 -4.39 -22.87 28.98
N ARG A 92 -3.09 -23.21 28.95
CA ARG A 92 -2.09 -22.69 29.91
C ARG A 92 -1.84 -21.18 29.79
N PHE A 93 -2.25 -20.55 28.69
CA PHE A 93 -2.15 -19.11 28.46
C PHE A 93 -3.47 -18.37 28.73
N ALA A 94 -4.40 -18.98 29.49
CA ALA A 94 -5.65 -18.34 29.89
C ALA A 94 -5.35 -17.00 30.60
N GLY A 95 -5.97 -15.91 30.16
CA GLY A 95 -5.76 -14.57 30.69
C GLY A 95 -4.47 -13.88 30.21
N VAL A 96 -3.72 -14.48 29.28
CA VAL A 96 -2.59 -13.81 28.62
C VAL A 96 -3.10 -12.99 27.44
N ARG A 97 -2.76 -11.70 27.42
CA ARG A 97 -3.07 -10.78 26.30
C ARG A 97 -1.81 -10.25 25.67
N LEU A 98 -1.81 -10.22 24.35
CA LEU A 98 -0.73 -9.71 23.52
C LEU A 98 -1.11 -8.37 22.90
N LEU A 99 -0.14 -7.46 22.86
CA LEU A 99 -0.18 -6.21 22.09
C LEU A 99 0.63 -6.40 20.82
N PHE A 100 0.02 -6.11 19.70
CA PHE A 100 0.65 -6.08 18.37
C PHE A 100 0.72 -4.62 17.91
N GLU A 101 1.93 -4.13 17.72
CA GLU A 101 2.21 -2.79 17.19
C GLU A 101 2.77 -2.96 15.78
N ILE A 102 2.00 -2.53 14.77
CA ILE A 102 2.30 -2.77 13.37
C ILE A 102 2.88 -1.51 12.76
N GLU A 103 4.14 -1.58 12.36
CA GLU A 103 4.86 -0.51 11.67
C GLU A 103 4.80 -0.74 10.16
N ARG A 104 4.33 0.26 9.44
CA ARG A 104 4.18 0.22 7.99
C ARG A 104 5.11 1.21 7.31
N PRO A 105 5.61 0.87 6.10
CA PRO A 105 6.36 1.82 5.32
C PRO A 105 5.48 3.02 4.94
N PRO A 106 6.06 4.21 4.79
CA PRO A 106 5.34 5.35 4.26
C PRO A 106 4.75 5.04 2.89
N LEU A 107 3.51 5.47 2.67
CA LEU A 107 2.85 5.32 1.39
C LEU A 107 3.49 6.23 0.34
N GLU A 108 3.74 5.71 -0.84
CA GLU A 108 4.31 6.46 -1.94
C GLU A 108 3.29 6.62 -3.06
N LEU A 109 3.13 7.84 -3.57
CA LEU A 109 2.32 8.15 -4.73
C LEU A 109 3.19 8.75 -5.81
N ILE A 110 3.27 8.09 -6.95
CA ILE A 110 3.95 8.56 -8.13
C ILE A 110 2.90 9.02 -9.14
N ILE A 111 2.92 10.31 -9.47
CA ILE A 111 1.99 10.94 -10.41
C ILE A 111 2.75 11.18 -11.72
N CYS A 112 2.37 10.47 -12.76
CA CYS A 112 2.87 10.69 -14.11
C CYS A 112 1.97 11.71 -14.81
N GLY A 113 2.44 12.96 -14.89
CA GLY A 113 1.74 14.10 -15.47
C GLY A 113 1.45 15.22 -14.47
N GLY A 114 2.10 16.38 -14.62
CA GLY A 114 1.97 17.58 -13.80
C GLY A 114 0.88 18.57 -14.23
N GLY A 115 -0.08 18.11 -15.07
CA GLY A 115 -1.23 18.91 -15.51
C GLY A 115 -2.24 19.20 -14.39
N HIS A 116 -3.38 19.80 -14.74
CA HIS A 116 -4.41 20.19 -13.75
C HIS A 116 -4.88 19.02 -12.85
N VAL A 117 -5.12 17.85 -13.44
CA VAL A 117 -5.51 16.66 -12.68
C VAL A 117 -4.37 16.19 -11.77
N GLY A 118 -3.11 16.14 -12.26
CA GLY A 118 -1.96 15.75 -11.44
C GLY A 118 -1.75 16.69 -10.25
N GLN A 119 -1.92 18.00 -10.44
CA GLN A 119 -1.84 19.00 -9.37
C GLN A 119 -2.97 18.79 -8.33
N ALA A 120 -4.20 18.54 -8.78
CA ALA A 120 -5.32 18.26 -7.89
C ALA A 120 -5.11 16.96 -7.11
N VAL A 121 -4.63 15.90 -7.76
CA VAL A 121 -4.30 14.62 -7.10
C VAL A 121 -3.19 14.80 -6.07
N ALA A 122 -2.14 15.56 -6.36
CA ALA A 122 -1.07 15.83 -5.38
C ALA A 122 -1.60 16.53 -4.13
N ARG A 123 -2.45 17.56 -4.30
CA ARG A 123 -3.09 18.24 -3.16
C ARG A 123 -3.97 17.31 -2.33
N ALA A 124 -4.77 16.46 -2.96
CA ALA A 124 -5.63 15.51 -2.26
C ALA A 124 -4.82 14.41 -1.55
N ALA A 125 -3.74 13.94 -2.16
CA ALA A 125 -2.86 12.92 -1.60
C ALA A 125 -2.07 13.41 -0.38
N ALA A 126 -1.70 14.70 -0.35
CA ALA A 126 -1.04 15.32 0.81
C ALA A 126 -1.89 15.25 2.09
N LEU A 127 -3.23 15.25 1.97
CA LEU A 127 -4.15 15.07 3.12
C LEU A 127 -4.15 13.64 3.68
N LEU A 128 -3.56 12.68 2.98
CA LEU A 128 -3.52 11.26 3.32
C LEU A 128 -2.10 10.75 3.60
N ASP A 129 -1.19 11.67 3.91
CA ASP A 129 0.21 11.41 4.31
C ASP A 129 1.03 10.62 3.27
N PHE A 130 0.70 10.75 1.97
CA PHE A 130 1.52 10.17 0.92
C PHE A 130 2.83 10.94 0.73
N ARG A 131 3.92 10.21 0.55
CA ARG A 131 5.13 10.76 -0.07
C ARG A 131 4.89 10.88 -1.57
N ILE A 132 4.89 12.10 -2.10
CA ILE A 132 4.44 12.38 -3.46
C ILE A 132 5.65 12.64 -4.35
N THR A 133 5.72 11.93 -5.48
CA THR A 133 6.64 12.22 -6.59
C THR A 133 5.82 12.55 -7.82
N VAL A 134 6.12 13.69 -8.47
CA VAL A 134 5.49 14.10 -9.73
C VAL A 134 6.53 14.04 -10.83
N ILE A 135 6.18 13.38 -11.94
CA ILE A 135 7.01 13.26 -13.15
C ILE A 135 6.27 13.93 -14.29
N ASP A 136 6.92 14.84 -15.01
CA ASP A 136 6.46 15.37 -16.31
C ASP A 136 7.69 15.66 -17.17
N ASP A 137 7.64 15.34 -18.46
CA ASP A 137 8.72 15.58 -19.41
C ASP A 137 8.91 17.06 -19.75
N ARG A 138 8.01 17.91 -19.28
CA ARG A 138 8.06 19.37 -19.43
C ARG A 138 8.35 20.02 -18.08
N ALA A 139 9.47 20.74 -18.00
CA ALA A 139 9.94 21.35 -16.76
C ALA A 139 8.93 22.33 -16.13
N GLU A 140 8.16 23.04 -16.97
CA GLU A 140 7.13 23.98 -16.49
C GLU A 140 5.96 23.27 -15.79
N PHE A 141 5.73 21.96 -16.03
CA PHE A 141 4.70 21.17 -15.39
C PHE A 141 5.22 20.41 -14.17
N ALA A 142 6.51 20.09 -14.09
CA ALA A 142 7.16 19.55 -12.90
C ALA A 142 7.93 20.66 -12.17
N SER A 143 7.25 21.75 -11.80
CA SER A 143 7.85 22.95 -11.21
C SER A 143 7.26 23.35 -9.87
N ARG A 144 8.02 24.11 -9.08
CA ARG A 144 7.54 24.63 -7.78
C ARG A 144 6.37 25.60 -7.89
N ASP A 145 6.23 26.28 -9.03
CA ASP A 145 5.05 27.12 -9.28
C ASP A 145 3.75 26.30 -9.35
N LYS A 146 3.83 25.07 -9.83
CA LYS A 146 2.70 24.15 -9.93
C LYS A 146 2.50 23.31 -8.67
N PHE A 147 3.60 22.99 -7.99
CA PHE A 147 3.63 22.17 -6.77
C PHE A 147 4.43 22.90 -5.69
N PRO A 148 3.82 23.87 -4.99
CA PRO A 148 4.51 24.71 -4.01
C PRO A 148 4.92 23.96 -2.74
N ASP A 149 4.31 22.81 -2.43
CA ASP A 149 4.68 22.00 -1.28
C ASP A 149 6.11 21.45 -1.43
N PRO A 150 7.04 21.81 -0.53
CA PRO A 150 8.42 21.36 -0.59
C PRO A 150 8.59 19.84 -0.43
N ASN A 151 7.61 19.18 0.18
CA ASN A 151 7.63 17.72 0.39
C ASN A 151 7.31 16.93 -0.88
N VAL A 152 6.77 17.57 -1.93
CA VAL A 152 6.56 16.95 -3.22
C VAL A 152 7.89 16.88 -3.98
N ARG A 153 8.35 15.67 -4.27
CA ARG A 153 9.50 15.46 -5.17
C ARG A 153 9.10 15.72 -6.62
N LEU A 154 9.86 16.52 -7.33
CA LEU A 154 9.61 16.85 -8.73
C LEU A 154 10.72 16.27 -9.61
N MET A 155 10.32 15.63 -10.70
CA MET A 155 11.21 15.05 -11.70
C MET A 155 10.79 15.59 -13.09
N ALA A 156 11.56 16.55 -13.59
CA ALA A 156 11.39 17.13 -14.92
C ALA A 156 12.24 16.33 -15.93
N GLU A 157 11.81 15.12 -16.23
CA GLU A 157 12.57 14.13 -17.00
C GLU A 157 11.65 13.32 -17.91
N ASP A 158 12.25 12.66 -18.91
CA ASP A 158 11.54 11.63 -19.70
C ASP A 158 10.94 10.54 -18.77
N PHE A 159 9.69 10.16 -19.05
CA PHE A 159 8.95 9.22 -18.20
C PHE A 159 9.65 7.87 -18.02
N THR A 160 10.26 7.34 -19.10
CA THR A 160 10.97 6.05 -19.04
C THR A 160 12.17 6.14 -18.12
N SER A 161 13.00 7.18 -18.30
CA SER A 161 14.21 7.40 -17.50
C SER A 161 13.87 7.62 -16.04
N ALA A 162 12.88 8.49 -15.76
CA ALA A 162 12.43 8.78 -14.41
C ALA A 162 11.88 7.52 -13.70
N LEU A 163 10.99 6.77 -14.35
CA LEU A 163 10.37 5.58 -13.76
C LEU A 163 11.39 4.47 -13.51
N ARG A 164 12.39 4.30 -14.38
CA ARG A 164 13.47 3.31 -14.20
C ARG A 164 14.40 3.65 -13.04
N SER A 165 14.58 4.93 -12.74
CA SER A 165 15.43 5.40 -11.63
C SER A 165 14.78 5.22 -10.25
N LEU A 166 13.46 4.99 -10.18
CA LEU A 166 12.71 4.87 -8.92
C LEU A 166 12.71 3.43 -8.39
N SER A 167 12.84 3.30 -7.08
CA SER A 167 12.58 2.05 -6.36
C SER A 167 11.07 1.90 -6.21
N ILE A 168 10.50 0.86 -6.80
CA ILE A 168 9.06 0.56 -6.73
C ILE A 168 8.86 -0.60 -5.78
N THR A 169 8.00 -0.42 -4.79
CA THR A 169 7.75 -1.37 -3.72
C THR A 169 6.25 -1.66 -3.57
N PRO A 170 5.84 -2.63 -2.74
CA PRO A 170 4.43 -2.85 -2.40
C PRO A 170 3.74 -1.68 -1.69
N ALA A 171 4.47 -0.63 -1.27
CA ALA A 171 3.89 0.61 -0.74
C ALA A 171 3.64 1.67 -1.84
N THR A 172 4.10 1.44 -3.08
CA THR A 172 4.01 2.41 -4.18
C THR A 172 2.66 2.36 -4.89
N HIS A 173 2.11 3.54 -5.18
CA HIS A 173 0.87 3.74 -5.94
C HIS A 173 1.17 4.61 -7.16
N PHE A 174 0.62 4.27 -8.31
CA PHE A 174 0.75 5.04 -9.55
C PHE A 174 -0.55 5.68 -9.97
N VAL A 175 -0.47 6.97 -10.33
CA VAL A 175 -1.53 7.74 -10.99
C VAL A 175 -0.99 8.26 -12.31
N ILE A 176 -1.43 7.65 -13.42
CA ILE A 176 -1.01 7.99 -14.78
C ILE A 176 -2.06 8.93 -15.37
N VAL A 177 -1.72 10.22 -15.47
CA VAL A 177 -2.60 11.32 -15.90
C VAL A 177 -1.87 12.25 -16.88
N THR A 178 -1.12 11.66 -17.80
CA THR A 178 -0.31 12.40 -18.75
C THR A 178 -1.14 13.12 -19.82
N ARG A 179 -0.50 13.99 -20.61
CA ARG A 179 -1.16 14.77 -21.67
C ARG A 179 -1.66 13.97 -22.87
N GLY A 180 -1.43 12.67 -22.94
CA GLY A 180 -1.84 11.90 -24.12
C GLY A 180 -1.53 10.41 -24.09
N HIS A 181 -2.20 9.71 -25.00
CA HIS A 181 -2.23 8.25 -25.07
C HIS A 181 -0.85 7.59 -25.14
N ARG A 182 0.09 8.23 -25.85
CA ARG A 182 1.43 7.70 -26.04
C ARG A 182 2.21 7.68 -24.71
N HIS A 183 2.12 8.77 -23.96
CA HIS A 183 2.82 8.86 -22.67
C HIS A 183 2.16 7.99 -21.60
N ASP A 184 0.81 7.90 -21.59
CA ASP A 184 0.10 6.98 -20.67
C ASP A 184 0.53 5.54 -20.92
N GLU A 185 0.63 5.10 -22.19
CA GLU A 185 1.07 3.76 -22.55
C GLU A 185 2.54 3.52 -22.18
N ILE A 186 3.43 4.51 -22.39
CA ILE A 186 4.84 4.42 -21.98
C ILE A 186 4.93 4.24 -20.47
N CYS A 187 4.25 5.09 -19.68
CA CYS A 187 4.25 4.97 -18.24
C CYS A 187 3.73 3.61 -17.78
N LEU A 188 2.61 3.15 -18.36
CA LEU A 188 2.02 1.88 -17.97
C LEU A 188 2.96 0.71 -18.26
N ARG A 189 3.65 0.68 -19.41
CA ARG A 189 4.64 -0.36 -19.76
C ARG A 189 5.80 -0.44 -18.78
N GLU A 190 6.27 0.70 -18.29
CA GLU A 190 7.41 0.75 -17.36
C GLU A 190 7.04 0.28 -15.93
N VAL A 191 5.74 0.25 -15.57
CA VAL A 191 5.33 -0.04 -14.20
C VAL A 191 4.46 -1.29 -14.03
N ILE A 192 3.89 -1.84 -15.13
CA ILE A 192 2.86 -2.87 -15.07
C ILE A 192 3.35 -4.19 -14.43
N ASP A 193 4.62 -4.55 -14.64
CA ASP A 193 5.25 -5.75 -14.12
C ASP A 193 5.95 -5.52 -12.77
N ARG A 194 5.92 -4.27 -12.26
CA ARG A 194 6.58 -3.92 -10.99
C ARG A 194 5.66 -4.19 -9.79
N PRO A 195 6.21 -4.33 -8.58
CA PRO A 195 5.46 -4.74 -7.39
C PRO A 195 4.62 -3.59 -6.78
N ALA A 196 4.15 -2.64 -7.58
CA ALA A 196 3.30 -1.56 -7.10
C ALA A 196 1.98 -2.10 -6.54
N ARG A 197 1.48 -1.48 -5.46
CA ARG A 197 0.19 -1.82 -4.85
C ARG A 197 -1.00 -1.42 -5.72
N TYR A 198 -0.90 -0.29 -6.38
CA TYR A 198 -1.97 0.29 -7.18
C TYR A 198 -1.40 0.92 -8.45
N ILE A 199 -2.05 0.68 -9.57
CA ILE A 199 -1.76 1.34 -10.85
C ILE A 199 -3.07 1.83 -11.43
N GLY A 200 -3.25 3.16 -11.46
CA GLY A 200 -4.42 3.78 -12.06
C GLY A 200 -4.07 4.63 -13.27
N MET A 201 -4.85 4.56 -14.33
CA MET A 201 -4.62 5.31 -15.57
C MET A 201 -5.88 6.03 -16.01
N ILE A 202 -5.75 7.34 -16.31
CA ILE A 202 -6.84 8.14 -16.85
C ILE A 202 -7.18 7.72 -18.29
N GLY A 203 -8.44 7.83 -18.66
CA GLY A 203 -8.88 7.61 -20.03
C GLY A 203 -10.32 7.18 -20.13
N SER A 204 -10.92 7.28 -21.33
CA SER A 204 -12.24 6.69 -21.58
C SER A 204 -12.16 5.16 -21.61
N ARG A 205 -13.27 4.48 -21.34
CA ARG A 205 -13.38 3.00 -21.43
C ARG A 205 -12.87 2.47 -22.76
N ARG A 206 -13.26 3.10 -23.88
CA ARG A 206 -12.81 2.71 -25.23
C ARG A 206 -11.29 2.77 -25.34
N ARG A 207 -10.68 3.83 -24.84
CA ARG A 207 -9.23 4.07 -24.89
C ARG A 207 -8.47 3.06 -24.06
N THR A 208 -8.90 2.83 -22.83
CA THR A 208 -8.25 1.89 -21.92
C THR A 208 -8.31 0.46 -22.45
N THR A 209 -9.44 0.07 -23.08
CA THR A 209 -9.57 -1.23 -23.76
C THR A 209 -8.55 -1.36 -24.89
N THR A 210 -8.39 -0.33 -25.75
CA THR A 210 -7.41 -0.37 -26.85
C THR A 210 -5.97 -0.54 -26.34
N ILE A 211 -5.60 0.17 -25.26
CA ILE A 211 -4.25 0.04 -24.66
C ILE A 211 -4.06 -1.37 -24.08
N ARG A 212 -5.04 -1.91 -23.34
CA ARG A 212 -4.97 -3.27 -22.80
C ARG A 212 -4.81 -4.33 -23.88
N GLU A 213 -5.57 -4.22 -24.98
CA GLU A 213 -5.46 -5.15 -26.12
C GLU A 213 -4.07 -5.10 -26.77
N ARG A 214 -3.48 -3.90 -26.91
CA ARG A 214 -2.15 -3.73 -27.45
C ARG A 214 -1.11 -4.37 -26.55
N LEU A 215 -1.13 -4.07 -25.24
CA LEU A 215 -0.24 -4.64 -24.26
C LEU A 215 -0.33 -6.18 -24.23
N ARG A 216 -1.53 -6.74 -24.34
CA ARG A 216 -1.73 -8.18 -24.41
C ARG A 216 -1.10 -8.79 -25.67
N ARG A 217 -1.23 -8.14 -26.84
CA ARG A 217 -0.57 -8.59 -28.08
C ARG A 217 0.94 -8.55 -27.99
N ASP A 218 1.48 -7.59 -27.22
CA ASP A 218 2.90 -7.43 -27.00
C ASP A 218 3.46 -8.37 -25.90
N GLY A 219 2.62 -9.30 -25.38
CA GLY A 219 3.04 -10.37 -24.47
C GLY A 219 2.98 -10.03 -22.99
N VAL A 220 2.35 -8.91 -22.60
CA VAL A 220 2.13 -8.60 -21.17
C VAL A 220 1.14 -9.60 -20.57
N ASP A 221 1.51 -10.14 -19.39
CA ASP A 221 0.67 -11.11 -18.69
C ASP A 221 -0.73 -10.55 -18.40
N PRO A 222 -1.81 -11.27 -18.76
CA PRO A 222 -3.17 -10.87 -18.44
C PRO A 222 -3.42 -10.58 -16.96
N GLN A 223 -2.72 -11.25 -16.03
CA GLN A 223 -2.84 -11.00 -14.60
C GLN A 223 -2.37 -9.59 -14.24
N HIS A 224 -1.28 -9.11 -14.83
CA HIS A 224 -0.79 -7.74 -14.63
C HIS A 224 -1.78 -6.70 -15.22
N LEU A 225 -2.40 -7.00 -16.38
CA LEU A 225 -3.42 -6.13 -16.98
C LEU A 225 -4.68 -5.99 -16.11
N HIS A 226 -5.05 -7.03 -15.36
CA HIS A 226 -6.21 -6.97 -14.45
C HIS A 226 -5.97 -6.07 -13.22
N ARG A 227 -4.71 -5.87 -12.82
CA ARG A 227 -4.34 -4.99 -11.70
C ARG A 227 -4.48 -3.50 -12.03
N VAL A 228 -4.64 -3.14 -13.31
CA VAL A 228 -4.70 -1.75 -13.75
C VAL A 228 -6.12 -1.21 -13.60
N HIS A 229 -6.29 -0.16 -12.81
CA HIS A 229 -7.54 0.58 -12.67
C HIS A 229 -7.65 1.61 -13.80
N ALA A 230 -8.44 1.30 -14.82
CA ALA A 230 -8.61 2.17 -15.99
C ALA A 230 -9.99 1.98 -16.64
N PRO A 231 -10.80 3.01 -16.70
CA PRO A 231 -10.57 4.40 -16.20
C PRO A 231 -10.33 4.47 -14.70
N ILE A 232 -9.39 5.35 -14.28
CA ILE A 232 -9.06 5.58 -12.87
C ILE A 232 -10.18 6.33 -12.14
N GLY A 233 -10.40 5.98 -10.88
CA GLY A 233 -11.30 6.68 -9.96
C GLY A 233 -12.69 6.04 -9.83
N LEU A 234 -13.33 6.25 -8.69
CA LEU A 234 -14.70 5.83 -8.45
C LEU A 234 -15.66 6.63 -9.34
N ASP A 235 -16.71 5.97 -9.81
CA ASP A 235 -17.78 6.61 -10.59
C ASP A 235 -18.68 7.44 -9.65
N ILE A 236 -18.30 8.70 -9.45
CA ILE A 236 -19.04 9.69 -8.65
C ILE A 236 -19.60 10.84 -9.51
N GLY A 237 -19.51 10.73 -10.84
CA GLY A 237 -19.93 11.80 -11.74
C GLY A 237 -18.95 12.97 -11.84
N ALA A 238 -17.69 12.77 -11.50
CA ALA A 238 -16.62 13.80 -11.48
C ALA A 238 -16.39 14.43 -12.86
N LEU A 239 -16.32 15.75 -12.93
CA LEU A 239 -16.13 16.56 -14.13
C LEU A 239 -14.88 17.47 -14.05
N THR A 240 -14.66 18.11 -12.91
CA THR A 240 -13.52 19.02 -12.71
C THR A 240 -12.26 18.26 -12.31
N PRO A 241 -11.05 18.82 -12.50
CA PRO A 241 -9.81 18.19 -12.03
C PRO A 241 -9.84 17.85 -10.54
N GLU A 242 -10.43 18.69 -9.70
CA GLU A 242 -10.56 18.49 -8.26
C GLU A 242 -11.50 17.32 -7.93
N GLU A 243 -12.64 17.22 -8.59
CA GLU A 243 -13.59 16.11 -8.44
C GLU A 243 -12.97 14.79 -8.91
N ILE A 244 -12.24 14.81 -10.04
CA ILE A 244 -11.49 13.65 -10.54
C ILE A 244 -10.43 13.22 -9.51
N ALA A 245 -9.72 14.16 -8.91
CA ALA A 245 -8.74 13.87 -7.88
C ALA A 245 -9.38 13.19 -6.64
N ILE A 246 -10.54 13.66 -6.21
CA ILE A 246 -11.31 13.03 -5.12
C ILE A 246 -11.73 11.60 -5.51
N ALA A 247 -12.24 11.39 -6.72
CA ALA A 247 -12.61 10.07 -7.21
C ALA A 247 -11.42 9.10 -7.22
N VAL A 248 -10.24 9.57 -7.68
CA VAL A 248 -8.99 8.81 -7.73
C VAL A 248 -8.51 8.45 -6.32
N MET A 249 -8.44 9.41 -5.41
CA MET A 249 -7.98 9.17 -4.04
C MET A 249 -8.96 8.28 -3.26
N ALA A 250 -10.27 8.42 -3.50
CA ALA A 250 -11.29 7.55 -2.91
C ALA A 250 -11.11 6.08 -3.39
N GLU A 251 -10.80 5.85 -4.67
CA GLU A 251 -10.51 4.51 -5.20
C GLU A 251 -9.24 3.92 -4.58
N ILE A 252 -8.18 4.72 -4.43
CA ILE A 252 -6.94 4.29 -3.75
C ILE A 252 -7.23 3.89 -2.30
N VAL A 253 -8.00 4.69 -1.55
CA VAL A 253 -8.40 4.36 -0.17
C VAL A 253 -9.27 3.10 -0.15
N LEU A 254 -10.22 2.95 -1.08
CA LEU A 254 -11.06 1.77 -1.23
C LEU A 254 -10.22 0.51 -1.44
N ASN A 255 -9.27 0.56 -2.37
CA ASN A 255 -8.35 -0.54 -2.67
C ASN A 255 -7.51 -0.93 -1.43
N ARG A 256 -7.02 0.05 -0.67
CA ARG A 256 -6.22 -0.17 0.54
C ARG A 256 -7.02 -0.73 1.72
N ARG A 257 -8.20 -0.20 1.95
CA ARG A 257 -9.00 -0.45 3.17
C ARG A 257 -10.12 -1.48 2.98
N GLY A 258 -10.35 -1.95 1.76
CA GLY A 258 -11.36 -2.97 1.46
C GLY A 258 -12.80 -2.51 1.70
N GLY A 259 -13.09 -1.22 1.52
CA GLY A 259 -14.44 -0.67 1.63
C GLY A 259 -15.35 -1.13 0.48
N SER A 260 -16.64 -0.82 0.54
CA SER A 260 -17.62 -1.17 -0.51
C SER A 260 -17.75 -0.12 -1.62
N GLY A 261 -17.21 1.09 -1.43
CA GLY A 261 -17.42 2.24 -2.31
C GLY A 261 -18.85 2.79 -2.32
N ARG A 262 -19.73 2.27 -1.46
CA ARG A 262 -21.15 2.68 -1.35
C ARG A 262 -21.34 3.69 -0.24
N PRO A 263 -22.37 4.54 -0.32
CA PRO A 263 -22.77 5.38 0.81
C PRO A 263 -23.02 4.51 2.06
N LYS A 264 -22.56 4.97 3.24
CA LYS A 264 -22.80 4.25 4.51
C LYS A 264 -24.29 4.12 4.86
N SER A 265 -25.12 5.02 4.33
CA SER A 265 -26.59 4.97 4.46
C SER A 265 -27.26 3.95 3.54
N TYR A 266 -26.50 3.22 2.71
CA TYR A 266 -27.07 2.25 1.78
C TYR A 266 -27.46 0.96 2.53
N GLU A 267 -28.78 0.67 2.62
CA GLU A 267 -29.35 -0.49 3.27
C GLU A 267 -29.63 -1.69 2.32
N GLY A 268 -29.12 -1.65 1.10
CA GLY A 268 -29.31 -2.73 0.13
C GLY A 268 -28.50 -4.00 0.44
N PRO A 269 -28.79 -5.12 -0.27
CA PRO A 269 -28.13 -6.41 0.00
C PRO A 269 -26.59 -6.26 -0.13
N MET A 270 -25.89 -6.71 0.92
CA MET A 270 -24.43 -6.78 0.93
C MET A 270 -23.96 -7.70 -0.19
N SER A 271 -23.42 -7.15 -1.27
CA SER A 271 -22.73 -7.98 -2.23
C SER A 271 -21.44 -8.46 -1.55
N LYS A 272 -21.30 -9.77 -1.42
CA LYS A 272 -20.03 -10.38 -1.00
C LYS A 272 -18.96 -9.88 -1.96
N ALA A 273 -17.97 -9.15 -1.45
CA ALA A 273 -16.78 -8.79 -2.20
C ALA A 273 -16.15 -10.09 -2.73
N ARG A 274 -15.91 -10.13 -4.02
CA ARG A 274 -15.15 -11.20 -4.67
C ARG A 274 -13.65 -10.97 -4.47
#